data_5ef60eb86908106d8c6c8da9d7c6136a
#
_entry.id   5ef60eb86908106d8c6c8da9d7c6136a
#
_cell.length_a   1.000
_cell.length_b   1.000
_cell.length_c   1.000
_cell.angle_alpha   90.00
_cell.angle_beta   90.00
_cell.angle_gamma   90.00
#
_symmetry.space_group_name_H-M   'P 1'
#
loop_
_entity.id
_entity.type
_entity.pdbx_description
1 polymer ?
#
loop_
_entity_poly.entity_id
_entity_poly.type
_entity_poly.pdbx_seq_one_letter_code
_entity_poly.pdbx_strand_id
1 'polypeptide(L)'
;MIFPLQGFAIGSAALVSLALFGAFVSRAGVKVVDVLSPKVIIGLVVGAMLPYWFSAMTMKSVGKAALEMVEEVRRQFNTIPGLMEGTAKPDYANCVKISTDASIKQMIPPGALVMLTPLVVGTLFGVQTLSGVLAGALVSGVQVAISASNTGGAWDNAKKYIEAGASEHARALGPKGSDCHKAAVIGDTIGDPLKDTSGPSLNILIKLMAVESLVFAPFFATHGGILFKLF
;
A
#
# COMPACT_ATOMS: atom_id res chain seq x y z
N MET A 1 -12.02 -0.92 -16.71
CA MET A 1 -12.26 0.49 -16.34
C MET A 1 -11.62 0.94 -15.02
N ILE A 2 -11.10 0.03 -14.18
CA ILE A 2 -10.44 0.34 -12.89
C ILE A 2 -9.01 0.88 -13.07
N PHE A 3 -8.27 0.42 -14.08
CA PHE A 3 -6.87 0.77 -14.33
C PHE A 3 -6.55 2.26 -14.53
N PRO A 4 -7.32 3.03 -15.32
CA PRO A 4 -7.04 4.46 -15.49
C PRO A 4 -7.14 5.23 -14.18
N LEU A 5 -8.06 4.84 -13.29
CA LEU A 5 -8.25 5.49 -12.00
C LEU A 5 -7.08 5.25 -11.04
N GLN A 6 -6.55 4.03 -10.98
CA GLN A 6 -5.38 3.70 -10.14
C GLN A 6 -4.12 4.39 -10.65
N GLY A 7 -3.89 4.38 -11.96
CA GLY A 7 -2.76 5.10 -12.57
C GLY A 7 -2.82 6.59 -12.31
N PHE A 8 -4.00 7.20 -12.42
CA PHE A 8 -4.21 8.61 -12.08
C PHE A 8 -3.97 8.89 -10.59
N ALA A 9 -4.45 8.02 -9.70
CA ALA A 9 -4.26 8.15 -8.26
C ALA A 9 -2.78 8.13 -7.89
N ILE A 10 -1.98 7.23 -8.47
CA ILE A 10 -0.54 7.11 -8.20
C ILE A 10 0.22 8.28 -8.83
N GLY A 11 -0.09 8.64 -10.08
CA GLY A 11 0.53 9.79 -10.75
C GLY A 11 0.25 11.11 -10.03
N SER A 12 -1.00 11.32 -9.58
CA SER A 12 -1.33 12.49 -8.77
C SER A 12 -0.63 12.50 -7.43
N ALA A 13 -0.44 11.32 -6.80
CA ALA A 13 0.30 11.20 -5.55
C ALA A 13 1.77 11.59 -5.73
N ALA A 14 2.40 11.13 -6.80
CA ALA A 14 3.78 11.47 -7.10
C ALA A 14 3.97 12.99 -7.25
N LEU A 15 3.13 13.64 -8.07
CA LEU A 15 3.21 15.08 -8.32
C LEU A 15 2.89 15.91 -7.07
N VAL A 16 1.83 15.57 -6.33
CA VAL A 16 1.46 16.29 -5.10
C VAL A 16 2.54 16.11 -4.03
N SER A 17 3.05 14.89 -3.86
CA SER A 17 4.09 14.65 -2.85
C SER A 17 5.41 15.31 -3.20
N LEU A 18 5.75 15.41 -4.50
CA LEU A 18 6.92 16.20 -4.95
C LEU A 18 6.74 17.69 -4.64
N ALA A 19 5.55 18.25 -4.89
CA ALA A 19 5.24 19.64 -4.55
C ALA A 19 5.30 19.90 -3.04
N LEU A 20 4.74 19.00 -2.24
CA LEU A 20 4.79 19.05 -0.78
C LEU A 20 6.21 18.89 -0.24
N PHE A 21 7.03 18.04 -0.86
CA PHE A 21 8.44 17.91 -0.53
C PHE A 21 9.20 19.21 -0.79
N GLY A 22 8.99 19.86 -1.94
CA GLY A 22 9.56 21.17 -2.23
C GLY A 22 9.13 22.24 -1.21
N ALA A 23 7.85 22.25 -0.84
CA ALA A 23 7.32 23.13 0.19
C ALA A 23 7.93 22.85 1.57
N PHE A 24 8.13 21.58 1.95
CA PHE A 24 8.81 21.17 3.18
C PHE A 24 10.26 21.69 3.20
N VAL A 25 11.03 21.43 2.15
CA VAL A 25 12.44 21.88 2.03
C VAL A 25 12.55 23.39 2.19
N SER A 26 11.68 24.14 1.50
CA SER A 26 11.62 25.60 1.61
C SER A 26 11.25 26.05 3.03
N ARG A 27 10.20 25.47 3.62
CA ARG A 27 9.71 25.88 4.95
C ARG A 27 10.63 25.47 6.09
N ALA A 28 11.39 24.39 5.91
CA ALA A 28 12.42 23.95 6.85
C ALA A 28 13.74 24.73 6.73
N GLY A 29 13.86 25.65 5.76
CA GLY A 29 15.07 26.45 5.54
C GLY A 29 16.24 25.64 4.97
N VAL A 30 15.99 24.49 4.36
CA VAL A 30 17.02 23.66 3.73
C VAL A 30 17.33 24.24 2.35
N LYS A 31 18.55 24.70 2.14
CA LYS A 31 18.97 25.33 0.86
C LYS A 31 19.17 24.30 -0.24
N VAL A 32 19.79 23.16 0.10
CA VAL A 32 20.11 22.08 -0.84
C VAL A 32 19.94 20.74 -0.12
N VAL A 33 19.31 19.78 -0.78
CA VAL A 33 19.24 18.39 -0.35
C VAL A 33 20.36 17.63 -1.06
N ASP A 34 21.54 17.62 -0.44
CA ASP A 34 22.73 17.00 -1.02
C ASP A 34 22.78 15.50 -0.66
N VAL A 35 22.65 14.67 -1.67
CA VAL A 35 22.69 13.20 -1.53
C VAL A 35 24.05 12.68 -1.07
N LEU A 36 25.13 13.43 -1.30
CA LEU A 36 26.46 13.07 -0.81
C LEU A 36 26.62 13.29 0.70
N SER A 37 25.72 14.06 1.31
CA SER A 37 25.71 14.22 2.76
C SER A 37 25.32 12.92 3.46
N PRO A 38 26.11 12.41 4.45
CA PRO A 38 25.80 11.18 5.18
C PRO A 38 24.40 11.17 5.80
N LYS A 39 23.92 12.32 6.30
CA LYS A 39 22.58 12.44 6.90
C LYS A 39 21.47 12.23 5.86
N VAL A 40 21.66 12.78 4.67
CA VAL A 40 20.67 12.68 3.59
C VAL A 40 20.66 11.27 2.98
N ILE A 41 21.83 10.68 2.69
CA ILE A 41 21.89 9.34 2.08
C ILE A 41 21.35 8.25 3.02
N ILE A 42 21.66 8.32 4.33
CA ILE A 42 21.09 7.40 5.30
C ILE A 42 19.56 7.54 5.35
N GLY A 43 19.07 8.79 5.41
CA GLY A 43 17.65 9.07 5.33
C GLY A 43 17.01 8.51 4.06
N LEU A 44 17.64 8.68 2.91
CA LEU A 44 17.16 8.20 1.62
C LEU A 44 17.04 6.66 1.59
N VAL A 45 18.06 5.95 2.08
CA VAL A 45 18.03 4.47 2.14
C VAL A 45 16.92 3.99 3.06
N VAL A 46 16.78 4.57 4.26
CA VAL A 46 15.69 4.24 5.20
C VAL A 46 14.33 4.58 4.59
N GLY A 47 14.21 5.76 3.98
CA GLY A 47 12.97 6.19 3.32
C GLY A 47 12.57 5.25 2.18
N ALA A 48 13.51 4.82 1.37
CA ALA A 48 13.26 3.88 0.28
C ALA A 48 12.77 2.49 0.76
N MET A 49 13.12 2.09 1.97
CA MET A 49 12.66 0.84 2.58
C MET A 49 11.19 0.92 3.05
N LEU A 50 10.70 2.10 3.44
CA LEU A 50 9.38 2.26 4.08
C LEU A 50 8.21 1.74 3.22
N PRO A 51 8.12 2.00 1.91
CA PRO A 51 7.04 1.48 1.08
C PRO A 51 7.00 -0.06 1.03
N TYR A 52 8.15 -0.72 1.03
CA TYR A 52 8.21 -2.18 1.08
C TYR A 52 7.73 -2.72 2.43
N TRP A 53 8.18 -2.12 3.53
CA TRP A 53 7.75 -2.51 4.87
C TRP A 53 6.25 -2.29 5.06
N PHE A 54 5.74 -1.14 4.64
CA PHE A 54 4.32 -0.84 4.66
C PHE A 54 3.51 -1.83 3.82
N SER A 55 3.95 -2.11 2.59
CA SER A 55 3.32 -3.08 1.70
C SER A 55 3.31 -4.49 2.31
N ALA A 56 4.43 -4.93 2.91
CA ALA A 56 4.50 -6.23 3.59
C ALA A 56 3.51 -6.32 4.76
N MET A 57 3.36 -5.25 5.56
CA MET A 57 2.39 -5.22 6.65
C MET A 57 0.95 -5.29 6.14
N THR A 58 0.61 -4.50 5.12
CA THR A 58 -0.76 -4.51 4.54
C THR A 58 -1.09 -5.85 3.90
N MET A 59 -0.15 -6.46 3.16
CA MET A 59 -0.34 -7.79 2.55
C MET A 59 -0.55 -8.88 3.60
N LYS A 60 0.26 -8.89 4.66
CA LYS A 60 0.10 -9.83 5.79
C LYS A 60 -1.26 -9.67 6.47
N SER A 61 -1.72 -8.44 6.62
CA SER A 61 -3.00 -8.12 7.24
C SER A 61 -4.19 -8.62 6.40
N VAL A 62 -4.14 -8.42 5.09
CA VAL A 62 -5.16 -8.94 4.16
C VAL A 62 -5.21 -10.47 4.21
N GLY A 63 -4.04 -11.13 4.17
CA GLY A 63 -3.97 -12.59 4.26
C GLY A 63 -4.60 -13.13 5.55
N LYS A 64 -4.35 -12.47 6.69
CA LYS A 64 -4.95 -12.85 7.97
C LYS A 64 -6.48 -12.68 7.96
N ALA A 65 -6.98 -11.53 7.51
CA ALA A 65 -8.41 -11.27 7.40
C ALA A 65 -9.12 -12.26 6.46
N ALA A 66 -8.48 -12.62 5.35
CA ALA A 66 -8.99 -13.60 4.42
C ALA A 66 -9.10 -14.99 5.05
N LEU A 67 -8.12 -15.43 5.84
CA LEU A 67 -8.16 -16.69 6.55
C LEU A 67 -9.30 -16.72 7.58
N GLU A 68 -9.46 -15.68 8.38
CA GLU A 68 -10.56 -15.54 9.33
C GLU A 68 -11.94 -15.64 8.63
N MET A 69 -12.06 -15.03 7.45
CA MET A 69 -13.28 -15.13 6.64
C MET A 69 -13.52 -16.54 6.11
N VAL A 70 -12.48 -17.22 5.64
CA VAL A 70 -12.58 -18.62 5.16
C VAL A 70 -13.02 -19.55 6.29
N GLU A 71 -12.48 -19.36 7.50
CA GLU A 71 -12.86 -20.16 8.67
C GLU A 71 -14.33 -19.92 9.03
N GLU A 72 -14.80 -18.68 9.00
CA GLU A 72 -16.21 -18.35 9.27
C GLU A 72 -17.14 -18.95 8.19
N VAL A 73 -16.79 -18.86 6.93
CA VAL A 73 -17.58 -19.47 5.85
C VAL A 73 -17.66 -21.00 6.03
N ARG A 74 -16.56 -21.67 6.35
CA ARG A 74 -16.55 -23.10 6.67
C ARG A 74 -17.42 -23.43 7.88
N ARG A 75 -17.35 -22.61 8.94
CA ARG A 75 -18.21 -22.77 10.11
C ARG A 75 -19.68 -22.70 9.72
N GLN A 76 -20.07 -21.73 8.91
CA GLN A 76 -21.46 -21.56 8.49
C GLN A 76 -21.95 -22.77 7.67
N PHE A 77 -21.17 -23.26 6.72
CA PHE A 77 -21.51 -24.47 5.96
C PHE A 77 -21.70 -25.70 6.85
N ASN A 78 -20.93 -25.82 7.92
CA ASN A 78 -21.03 -26.98 8.82
C ASN A 78 -22.13 -26.83 9.88
N THR A 79 -22.56 -25.60 10.19
CA THR A 79 -23.46 -25.36 11.35
C THR A 79 -24.84 -24.85 10.96
N ILE A 80 -25.05 -24.33 9.75
CA ILE A 80 -26.35 -23.82 9.30
C ILE A 80 -27.01 -24.90 8.40
N PRO A 81 -28.05 -25.60 8.87
CA PRO A 81 -28.75 -26.58 8.05
C PRO A 81 -29.40 -25.93 6.82
N GLY A 82 -29.30 -26.58 5.67
CA GLY A 82 -29.89 -26.08 4.43
C GLY A 82 -29.07 -25.02 3.70
N LEU A 83 -27.88 -24.62 4.22
CA LEU A 83 -27.04 -23.65 3.54
C LEU A 83 -26.42 -24.23 2.26
N MET A 84 -25.97 -25.48 2.29
CA MET A 84 -25.43 -26.18 1.11
C MET A 84 -26.50 -26.42 0.03
N GLU A 85 -27.73 -26.67 0.43
CA GLU A 85 -28.88 -26.87 -0.43
C GLU A 85 -29.50 -25.57 -0.95
N GLY A 86 -28.98 -24.40 -0.47
CA GLY A 86 -29.50 -23.10 -0.86
C GLY A 86 -30.86 -22.74 -0.26
N THR A 87 -31.33 -23.47 0.74
CA THR A 87 -32.62 -23.23 1.42
C THR A 87 -32.50 -22.28 2.62
N ALA A 88 -31.30 -22.15 3.20
CA ALA A 88 -31.00 -21.23 4.28
C ALA A 88 -30.14 -20.05 3.77
N LYS A 89 -30.21 -18.90 4.46
CA LYS A 89 -29.38 -17.74 4.17
C LYS A 89 -28.12 -17.77 5.05
N PRO A 90 -26.94 -17.33 4.49
CA PRO A 90 -25.73 -17.17 5.27
C PRO A 90 -25.89 -16.06 6.33
N ASP A 91 -25.09 -16.15 7.38
CA ASP A 91 -24.94 -15.06 8.36
C ASP A 91 -23.99 -13.98 7.81
N TYR A 92 -24.53 -13.10 6.96
CA TYR A 92 -23.79 -11.98 6.40
C TYR A 92 -23.32 -11.00 7.47
N ALA A 93 -24.10 -10.82 8.57
CA ALA A 93 -23.78 -9.86 9.62
C ALA A 93 -22.45 -10.21 10.29
N ASN A 94 -22.23 -11.51 10.58
CA ASN A 94 -20.97 -11.96 11.16
C ASN A 94 -19.80 -11.82 10.17
N CYS A 95 -20.00 -12.12 8.90
CA CYS A 95 -18.97 -11.89 7.87
C CYS A 95 -18.57 -10.42 7.77
N VAL A 96 -19.55 -9.51 7.73
CA VAL A 96 -19.27 -8.05 7.72
C VAL A 96 -18.54 -7.62 8.98
N LYS A 97 -18.94 -8.13 10.15
CA LYS A 97 -18.28 -7.82 11.43
C LYS A 97 -16.81 -8.27 11.40
N ILE A 98 -16.50 -9.49 10.98
CA ILE A 98 -15.12 -10.00 10.88
C ILE A 98 -14.28 -9.10 9.96
N SER A 99 -14.81 -8.76 8.78
CA SER A 99 -14.12 -7.89 7.83
C SER A 99 -13.86 -6.50 8.41
N THR A 100 -14.84 -5.90 9.08
CA THR A 100 -14.74 -4.57 9.67
C THR A 100 -13.75 -4.55 10.84
N ASP A 101 -13.86 -5.52 11.76
CA ASP A 101 -12.96 -5.62 12.91
C ASP A 101 -11.51 -5.86 12.48
N ALA A 102 -11.30 -6.73 11.48
CA ALA A 102 -9.98 -6.96 10.91
C ALA A 102 -9.43 -5.67 10.27
N SER A 103 -10.23 -4.96 9.48
CA SER A 103 -9.82 -3.72 8.82
C SER A 103 -9.36 -2.67 9.84
N ILE A 104 -10.14 -2.43 10.89
CA ILE A 104 -9.80 -1.43 11.93
C ILE A 104 -8.52 -1.82 12.66
N LYS A 105 -8.41 -3.06 13.14
CA LYS A 105 -7.23 -3.53 13.90
C LYS A 105 -5.96 -3.52 13.07
N GLN A 106 -6.06 -3.93 11.81
CA GLN A 106 -4.89 -4.07 10.94
C GLN A 106 -4.40 -2.74 10.34
N MET A 107 -5.20 -1.67 10.41
CA MET A 107 -4.77 -0.33 10.01
C MET A 107 -3.84 0.36 11.01
N ILE A 108 -3.84 -0.07 12.28
CA ILE A 108 -3.05 0.58 13.34
C ILE A 108 -1.54 0.53 13.05
N PRO A 109 -0.90 -0.64 12.79
CA PRO A 109 0.55 -0.69 12.59
C PRO A 109 1.04 0.09 11.35
N PRO A 110 0.43 -0.06 10.15
CA PRO A 110 0.82 0.74 8.98
C PRO A 110 0.58 2.24 9.22
N GLY A 111 -0.54 2.61 9.88
CA GLY A 111 -0.84 4.01 10.22
C GLY A 111 0.21 4.60 11.16
N ALA A 112 0.61 3.86 12.19
CA ALA A 112 1.68 4.27 13.11
C ALA A 112 3.02 4.45 12.36
N LEU A 113 3.37 3.55 11.44
CA LEU A 113 4.58 3.69 10.64
C LEU A 113 4.57 5.01 9.86
N VAL A 114 3.47 5.34 9.19
CA VAL A 114 3.35 6.56 8.38
C VAL A 114 3.44 7.82 9.23
N MET A 115 2.69 7.86 10.34
CA MET A 115 2.58 9.04 11.20
C MET A 115 3.81 9.26 12.09
N LEU A 116 4.40 8.20 12.62
CA LEU A 116 5.51 8.35 13.54
C LEU A 116 6.85 8.55 12.84
N THR A 117 7.01 8.06 11.61
CA THR A 117 8.30 8.16 10.92
C THR A 117 8.77 9.61 10.74
N PRO A 118 7.99 10.55 10.17
CA PRO A 118 8.41 11.94 10.05
C PRO A 118 8.67 12.61 11.39
N LEU A 119 7.84 12.33 12.41
CA LEU A 119 7.98 12.90 13.74
C LEU A 119 9.27 12.43 14.41
N VAL A 120 9.54 11.12 14.38
CA VAL A 120 10.75 10.53 14.97
C VAL A 120 11.99 11.01 14.24
N VAL A 121 12.00 10.92 12.90
CA VAL A 121 13.18 11.31 12.11
C VAL A 121 13.43 12.81 12.20
N GLY A 122 12.40 13.65 12.04
CA GLY A 122 12.54 15.09 12.12
C GLY A 122 13.02 15.57 13.47
N THR A 123 12.48 15.00 14.55
CA THR A 123 12.84 15.38 15.93
C THR A 123 14.22 14.87 16.31
N LEU A 124 14.51 13.57 16.10
CA LEU A 124 15.77 12.97 16.55
C LEU A 124 16.94 13.29 15.61
N PHE A 125 16.74 13.17 14.30
CA PHE A 125 17.80 13.26 13.29
C PHE A 125 17.79 14.57 12.49
N GLY A 126 16.71 15.37 12.58
CA GLY A 126 16.60 16.69 11.98
C GLY A 126 16.17 16.72 10.52
N VAL A 127 16.04 17.94 9.99
CA VAL A 127 15.42 18.22 8.68
C VAL A 127 16.19 17.64 7.48
N GLN A 128 17.53 17.55 7.56
CA GLN A 128 18.34 16.98 6.48
C GLN A 128 18.10 15.49 6.31
N THR A 129 18.10 14.73 7.41
CA THR A 129 17.80 13.29 7.38
C THR A 129 16.36 13.05 6.95
N LEU A 130 15.42 13.86 7.45
CA LEU A 130 14.02 13.76 7.06
C LEU A 130 13.82 14.07 5.57
N SER A 131 14.54 15.04 4.99
CA SER A 131 14.47 15.29 3.54
C SER A 131 14.93 14.09 2.73
N GLY A 132 15.97 13.36 3.17
CA GLY A 132 16.37 12.08 2.59
C GLY A 132 15.27 11.02 2.67
N VAL A 133 14.67 10.85 3.87
CA VAL A 133 13.57 9.89 4.07
C VAL A 133 12.39 10.16 3.15
N LEU A 134 11.98 11.42 3.03
CA LEU A 134 10.86 11.79 2.15
C LEU A 134 11.17 11.55 0.67
N ALA A 135 12.38 11.90 0.21
CA ALA A 135 12.80 11.64 -1.16
C ALA A 135 12.85 10.14 -1.47
N GLY A 136 13.44 9.33 -0.57
CA GLY A 136 13.51 7.89 -0.71
C GLY A 136 12.12 7.23 -0.72
N ALA A 137 11.26 7.62 0.21
CA ALA A 137 9.90 7.10 0.30
C ALA A 137 9.06 7.48 -0.93
N LEU A 138 9.22 8.69 -1.46
CA LEU A 138 8.52 9.14 -2.67
C LEU A 138 8.93 8.31 -3.89
N VAL A 139 10.23 8.22 -4.18
CA VAL A 139 10.72 7.53 -5.39
C VAL A 139 10.39 6.05 -5.33
N SER A 140 10.73 5.39 -4.24
CA SER A 140 10.46 3.97 -4.03
C SER A 140 8.96 3.67 -3.96
N GLY A 141 8.19 4.51 -3.26
CA GLY A 141 6.75 4.34 -3.09
C GLY A 141 5.99 4.41 -4.41
N VAL A 142 6.36 5.33 -5.31
CA VAL A 142 5.76 5.42 -6.65
C VAL A 142 6.09 4.17 -7.48
N GLN A 143 7.34 3.71 -7.46
CA GLN A 143 7.73 2.50 -8.20
C GLN A 143 6.99 1.25 -7.70
N VAL A 144 6.94 1.05 -6.38
CA VAL A 144 6.26 -0.11 -5.78
C VAL A 144 4.75 -0.06 -6.06
N ALA A 145 4.13 1.13 -5.96
CA ALA A 145 2.71 1.30 -6.24
C ALA A 145 2.37 0.99 -7.70
N ILE A 146 3.17 1.48 -8.66
CA ILE A 146 2.99 1.17 -10.09
C ILE A 146 3.18 -0.32 -10.35
N SER A 147 4.26 -0.91 -9.83
CA SER A 147 4.55 -2.34 -10.00
C SER A 147 3.44 -3.22 -9.44
N ALA A 148 3.01 -2.97 -8.21
CA ALA A 148 1.94 -3.73 -7.56
C ALA A 148 0.61 -3.63 -8.32
N SER A 149 0.21 -2.41 -8.71
CA SER A 149 -1.03 -2.20 -9.44
C SER A 149 -1.02 -2.84 -10.82
N ASN A 150 0.09 -2.73 -11.57
CA ASN A 150 0.21 -3.32 -12.90
C ASN A 150 0.27 -4.85 -12.84
N THR A 151 1.00 -5.42 -11.88
CA THR A 151 1.11 -6.87 -11.71
C THR A 151 -0.26 -7.47 -11.39
N GLY A 152 -0.94 -6.95 -10.37
CA GLY A 152 -2.28 -7.43 -10.00
C GLY A 152 -3.29 -7.27 -11.15
N GLY A 153 -3.23 -6.14 -11.83
CA GLY A 153 -4.08 -5.88 -12.98
C GLY A 153 -3.83 -6.75 -14.18
N ALA A 154 -2.60 -7.13 -14.45
CA ALA A 154 -2.27 -8.04 -15.55
C ALA A 154 -2.92 -9.42 -15.33
N TRP A 155 -2.85 -9.95 -14.11
CA TRP A 155 -3.49 -11.22 -13.76
C TRP A 155 -5.01 -11.17 -13.83
N ASP A 156 -5.65 -10.13 -13.32
CA ASP A 156 -7.09 -9.93 -13.42
C ASP A 156 -7.54 -9.85 -14.88
N ASN A 157 -6.81 -9.12 -15.73
CA ASN A 157 -7.08 -9.05 -17.15
C ASN A 157 -6.88 -10.39 -17.85
N ALA A 158 -5.83 -11.15 -17.51
CA ALA A 158 -5.58 -12.47 -18.07
C ALA A 158 -6.75 -13.43 -17.76
N LYS A 159 -7.21 -13.45 -16.50
CA LYS A 159 -8.39 -14.25 -16.11
C LYS A 159 -9.63 -13.86 -16.93
N LYS A 160 -9.95 -12.57 -16.96
CA LYS A 160 -11.12 -12.04 -17.71
C LYS A 160 -11.02 -12.29 -19.21
N TYR A 161 -9.81 -12.21 -19.77
CA TYR A 161 -9.57 -12.48 -21.18
C TYR A 161 -9.90 -13.93 -21.56
N ILE A 162 -9.49 -14.90 -20.72
CA ILE A 162 -9.83 -16.31 -20.88
C ILE A 162 -11.33 -16.55 -20.71
N GLU A 163 -11.93 -15.98 -19.64
CA GLU A 163 -13.36 -16.14 -19.36
C GLU A 163 -14.25 -15.56 -20.46
N ALA A 164 -13.87 -14.44 -21.06
CA ALA A 164 -14.64 -13.79 -22.11
C ALA A 164 -14.59 -14.54 -23.44
N GLY A 165 -13.50 -15.30 -23.72
CA GLY A 165 -13.33 -16.02 -24.98
C GLY A 165 -13.48 -15.12 -26.23
N ALA A 166 -13.16 -13.82 -26.12
CA ALA A 166 -13.49 -12.81 -27.11
C ALA A 166 -12.62 -12.87 -28.38
N SER A 167 -11.52 -13.64 -28.36
CA SER A 167 -10.63 -13.84 -29.52
C SER A 167 -10.39 -15.33 -29.76
N GLU A 168 -9.86 -15.68 -30.94
CA GLU A 168 -9.45 -17.05 -31.25
C GLU A 168 -8.38 -17.54 -30.27
N HIS A 169 -7.41 -16.68 -29.95
CA HIS A 169 -6.36 -16.98 -28.98
C HIS A 169 -6.95 -17.23 -27.57
N ALA A 170 -7.91 -16.42 -27.13
CA ALA A 170 -8.56 -16.63 -25.83
C ALA A 170 -9.29 -17.98 -25.79
N ARG A 171 -9.99 -18.35 -26.88
CA ARG A 171 -10.68 -19.64 -27.00
C ARG A 171 -9.69 -20.81 -27.05
N ALA A 172 -8.53 -20.64 -27.67
CA ALA A 172 -7.48 -21.66 -27.74
C ALA A 172 -6.86 -21.95 -26.36
N LEU A 173 -6.87 -21.00 -25.41
CA LEU A 173 -6.43 -21.22 -24.03
C LEU A 173 -7.42 -22.11 -23.22
N GLY A 174 -8.60 -22.37 -23.76
CA GLY A 174 -9.62 -23.21 -23.18
C GLY A 174 -10.73 -22.44 -22.47
N PRO A 175 -11.84 -23.14 -22.14
CA PRO A 175 -12.99 -22.53 -21.49
C PRO A 175 -12.72 -22.22 -20.02
N LYS A 176 -13.67 -21.54 -19.38
CA LYS A 176 -13.72 -21.39 -17.93
C LYS A 176 -13.63 -22.76 -17.24
N GLY A 177 -12.68 -22.90 -16.32
CA GLY A 177 -12.36 -24.18 -15.66
C GLY A 177 -11.21 -24.98 -16.30
N SER A 178 -10.68 -24.55 -17.45
CA SER A 178 -9.45 -25.13 -18.05
C SER A 178 -8.24 -24.89 -17.14
N ASP A 179 -7.15 -25.59 -17.38
CA ASP A 179 -5.93 -25.43 -16.58
C ASP A 179 -5.31 -24.03 -16.74
N CYS A 180 -5.38 -23.44 -17.95
CA CYS A 180 -4.99 -22.04 -18.17
C CYS A 180 -5.86 -21.08 -17.35
N HIS A 181 -7.18 -21.31 -17.30
CA HIS A 181 -8.07 -20.50 -16.47
C HIS A 181 -7.75 -20.64 -14.99
N LYS A 182 -7.54 -21.85 -14.48
CA LYS A 182 -7.17 -22.11 -13.07
C LYS A 182 -5.86 -21.39 -12.71
N ALA A 183 -4.85 -21.47 -13.58
CA ALA A 183 -3.59 -20.77 -13.38
C ALA A 183 -3.77 -19.24 -13.33
N ALA A 184 -4.61 -18.69 -14.22
CA ALA A 184 -4.95 -17.27 -14.22
C ALA A 184 -5.72 -16.85 -12.95
N VAL A 185 -6.62 -17.68 -12.43
CA VAL A 185 -7.32 -17.45 -11.16
C VAL A 185 -6.36 -17.44 -9.97
N ILE A 186 -5.38 -18.35 -9.93
CA ILE A 186 -4.34 -18.34 -8.89
C ILE A 186 -3.52 -17.04 -8.96
N GLY A 187 -3.11 -16.64 -10.16
CA GLY A 187 -2.38 -15.38 -10.37
C GLY A 187 -3.20 -14.16 -9.94
N ASP A 188 -4.48 -14.10 -10.27
CA ASP A 188 -5.40 -13.04 -9.87
C ASP A 188 -5.57 -12.99 -8.34
N THR A 189 -5.73 -14.14 -7.69
CA THR A 189 -5.84 -14.25 -6.22
C THR A 189 -4.60 -13.68 -5.52
N ILE A 190 -3.40 -13.90 -6.08
CA ILE A 190 -2.15 -13.32 -5.58
C ILE A 190 -2.07 -11.83 -5.93
N GLY A 191 -2.58 -11.44 -7.10
CA GLY A 191 -2.57 -10.10 -7.62
C GLY A 191 -3.56 -9.14 -6.94
N ASP A 192 -4.69 -9.64 -6.45
CA ASP A 192 -5.75 -8.85 -5.84
C ASP A 192 -5.24 -7.98 -4.66
N PRO A 193 -4.53 -8.53 -3.65
CA PRO A 193 -3.98 -7.70 -2.58
C PRO A 193 -2.96 -6.67 -3.07
N LEU A 194 -2.25 -6.95 -4.15
CA LEU A 194 -1.29 -6.01 -4.75
C LEU A 194 -2.01 -4.81 -5.36
N LYS A 195 -3.00 -5.05 -6.22
CA LYS A 195 -3.71 -3.98 -6.94
C LYS A 195 -4.73 -3.25 -6.07
N ASP A 196 -5.44 -3.97 -5.20
CA ASP A 196 -6.59 -3.42 -4.47
C ASP A 196 -6.24 -2.92 -3.06
N THR A 197 -5.11 -3.36 -2.49
CA THR A 197 -4.67 -2.94 -1.15
C THR A 197 -3.32 -2.24 -1.18
N SER A 198 -2.24 -2.92 -1.58
CA SER A 198 -0.88 -2.38 -1.49
C SER A 198 -0.68 -1.16 -2.40
N GLY A 199 -1.02 -1.26 -3.68
CA GLY A 199 -0.88 -0.15 -4.63
C GLY A 199 -1.58 1.13 -4.18
N PRO A 200 -2.90 1.11 -3.95
CA PRO A 200 -3.65 2.29 -3.51
C PRO A 200 -3.21 2.85 -2.16
N SER A 201 -2.84 2.00 -1.19
CA SER A 201 -2.44 2.46 0.13
C SER A 201 -1.06 3.14 0.16
N LEU A 202 -0.15 2.78 -0.74
CA LEU A 202 1.13 3.49 -0.93
C LEU A 202 0.94 4.94 -1.39
N ASN A 203 -0.10 5.23 -2.18
CA ASN A 203 -0.50 6.61 -2.51
C ASN A 203 -0.77 7.43 -1.24
N ILE A 204 -1.43 6.84 -0.24
CA ILE A 204 -1.72 7.50 1.04
C ILE A 204 -0.42 7.69 1.84
N LEU A 205 0.42 6.66 1.93
CA LEU A 205 1.71 6.72 2.64
C LEU A 205 2.53 7.92 2.21
N ILE A 206 2.83 8.05 0.91
CA ILE A 206 3.71 9.11 0.43
C ILE A 206 3.12 10.51 0.62
N LYS A 207 1.80 10.66 0.47
CA LYS A 207 1.11 11.94 0.69
C LYS A 207 1.08 12.35 2.17
N LEU A 208 0.69 11.42 3.06
CA LEU A 208 0.58 11.73 4.48
C LEU A 208 1.94 12.08 5.08
N MET A 209 3.00 11.32 4.77
CA MET A 209 4.35 11.65 5.24
C MET A 209 4.80 13.03 4.77
N ALA A 210 4.50 13.40 3.53
CA ALA A 210 4.86 14.71 2.99
C ALA A 210 4.05 15.85 3.64
N VAL A 211 2.73 15.68 3.82
CA VAL A 211 1.87 16.67 4.49
C VAL A 211 2.30 16.88 5.93
N GLU A 212 2.49 15.79 6.67
CA GLU A 212 2.88 15.84 8.09
C GLU A 212 4.23 16.53 8.25
N SER A 213 5.20 16.15 7.43
CA SER A 213 6.53 16.80 7.44
C SER A 213 6.44 18.30 7.17
N LEU A 214 5.60 18.72 6.23
CA LEU A 214 5.38 20.13 5.93
C LEU A 214 4.75 20.90 7.10
N VAL A 215 3.76 20.28 7.77
CA VAL A 215 3.09 20.90 8.94
C VAL A 215 4.09 21.11 10.07
N PHE A 216 4.90 20.10 10.38
CA PHE A 216 5.90 20.15 11.44
C PHE A 216 7.26 20.76 11.02
N ALA A 217 7.43 21.18 9.76
CA ALA A 217 8.70 21.73 9.27
C ALA A 217 9.30 22.84 10.16
N PRO A 218 8.55 23.86 10.63
CA PRO A 218 9.10 24.89 11.51
C PRO A 218 9.55 24.32 12.86
N PHE A 219 8.84 23.35 13.40
CA PHE A 219 9.22 22.68 14.64
C PHE A 219 10.52 21.89 14.47
N PHE A 220 10.66 21.13 13.38
CA PHE A 220 11.88 20.37 13.10
C PHE A 220 13.08 21.28 12.81
N ALA A 221 12.86 22.44 12.16
CA ALA A 221 13.91 23.40 11.90
C ALA A 221 14.51 24.01 13.20
N THR A 222 13.66 24.25 14.20
CA THR A 222 14.07 24.85 15.47
C THR A 222 14.52 23.83 16.51
N HIS A 223 13.80 22.72 16.65
CA HIS A 223 13.99 21.75 17.71
C HIS A 223 14.52 20.39 17.23
N GLY A 224 14.58 20.16 15.91
CA GLY A 224 15.03 18.87 15.34
C GLY A 224 16.52 18.60 15.50
N GLY A 225 16.90 17.34 15.25
CA GLY A 225 18.28 16.90 15.30
C GLY A 225 18.85 16.76 16.71
N ILE A 226 18.00 16.40 17.68
CA ILE A 226 18.37 16.28 19.10
C ILE A 226 19.59 15.39 19.28
N LEU A 227 19.63 14.22 18.59
CA LEU A 227 20.77 13.28 18.72
C LEU A 227 22.09 13.90 18.25
N PHE A 228 22.07 14.71 17.21
CA PHE A 228 23.28 15.39 16.71
C PHE A 228 23.69 16.63 17.49
N LYS A 229 22.85 17.07 18.43
CA LYS A 229 23.19 18.16 19.36
C LYS A 229 23.74 17.65 20.68
N LEU A 230 23.58 16.36 20.96
CA LEU A 230 24.09 15.70 22.17
C LEU A 230 25.53 15.19 22.02
N PHE A 231 26.00 15.02 20.80
CA PHE A 231 27.35 14.61 20.41
C PHE A 231 28.01 15.70 19.55
#